data_00ade069ea910908c0785805deee1d92
#
_entry.id   00ade069ea910908c0785805deee1d92
#
_cell.length_a   1.000
_cell.length_b   1.000
_cell.length_c   1.000
_cell.angle_alpha   90.00
_cell.angle_beta   90.00
_cell.angle_gamma   90.00
#
_symmetry.space_group_name_H-M   'P 1'
#
loop_
_entity.id
_entity.type
_entity.pdbx_description
1 polymer ?
#
loop_
_entity_poly.entity_id
_entity_poly.type
_entity_poly.pdbx_seq_one_letter_code
_entity_poly.pdbx_strand_id
1 'polypeptide(L)'
;MSKTAFTTFAAAAALSLGLIAPASQARAGADPFLGELMLAGFNFCPRGWAEANGALLPISSNTALFSLLGTMYGGDGRTTFALPDLRGRVAIGAGTGPGLQPITQGERLGQPTTTQTIATMAPHTHMATSNASTSIHVSSDDATIQDPGNAFLGTTSTPNYTTTQPDEVMANGAATTGVTTTVLSTGQGLPQENHQPSLGLKYCIAVVGLYPSRS
;
A
#
# COMPACT_ATOMS: atom_id res chain seq x y z
N MET A 1 -8.80 -108.73 -17.24
CA MET A 1 -8.04 -107.86 -18.15
C MET A 1 -8.91 -106.73 -18.54
N SER A 2 -8.81 -105.59 -17.84
CA SER A 2 -9.65 -104.43 -18.01
C SER A 2 -8.88 -103.31 -18.73
N LYS A 3 -9.43 -102.82 -19.85
CA LYS A 3 -8.87 -101.70 -20.58
C LYS A 3 -9.66 -100.40 -20.18
N THR A 4 -9.04 -99.56 -19.43
CA THR A 4 -9.50 -98.25 -19.07
C THR A 4 -9.31 -97.27 -20.24
N ALA A 5 -10.37 -96.68 -20.72
CA ALA A 5 -10.39 -95.62 -21.74
C ALA A 5 -10.12 -94.29 -21.06
N PHE A 6 -9.13 -93.53 -21.52
CA PHE A 6 -8.87 -92.12 -21.14
C PHE A 6 -9.65 -91.26 -22.09
N THR A 7 -10.62 -90.54 -21.55
CA THR A 7 -11.34 -89.46 -22.25
C THR A 7 -10.62 -88.13 -21.98
N THR A 8 -10.00 -87.57 -23.00
CA THR A 8 -9.40 -86.23 -22.99
C THR A 8 -10.46 -85.16 -23.12
N PHE A 9 -10.66 -84.36 -22.08
CA PHE A 9 -11.44 -83.11 -22.13
C PHE A 9 -10.58 -81.99 -22.71
N ALA A 10 -10.93 -81.51 -23.92
CA ALA A 10 -10.36 -80.34 -24.52
C ALA A 10 -11.14 -79.10 -23.93
N ALA A 11 -10.51 -78.38 -23.06
CA ALA A 11 -11.03 -77.06 -22.57
C ALA A 11 -10.78 -75.99 -23.62
N ALA A 12 -11.81 -75.47 -24.25
CA ALA A 12 -11.75 -74.31 -25.13
C ALA A 12 -11.61 -73.06 -24.31
N ALA A 13 -10.43 -72.46 -24.25
CA ALA A 13 -10.19 -71.14 -23.67
C ALA A 13 -10.67 -70.09 -24.65
N ALA A 14 -11.87 -69.50 -24.43
CA ALA A 14 -12.36 -68.32 -25.13
C ALA A 14 -11.55 -67.08 -24.67
N LEU A 15 -10.62 -66.63 -25.53
CA LEU A 15 -9.87 -65.40 -25.36
C LEU A 15 -10.81 -64.21 -25.61
N SER A 16 -11.42 -63.65 -24.56
CA SER A 16 -12.17 -62.41 -24.64
C SER A 16 -11.17 -61.25 -24.82
N LEU A 17 -11.01 -60.81 -26.07
CA LEU A 17 -10.31 -59.56 -26.39
C LEU A 17 -11.19 -58.42 -25.91
N GLY A 18 -11.02 -58.00 -24.65
CA GLY A 18 -11.65 -56.81 -24.13
C GLY A 18 -11.16 -55.58 -24.94
N LEU A 19 -12.08 -54.89 -25.63
CA LEU A 19 -11.81 -53.59 -26.19
C LEU A 19 -11.40 -52.67 -25.02
N ILE A 20 -10.10 -52.41 -24.88
CA ILE A 20 -9.61 -51.32 -24.05
C ILE A 20 -9.91 -50.05 -24.82
N ALA A 21 -11.11 -49.51 -24.61
CA ALA A 21 -11.40 -48.13 -25.01
C ALA A 21 -10.37 -47.23 -24.29
N PRO A 22 -9.66 -46.35 -25.00
CA PRO A 22 -8.78 -45.40 -24.33
C PRO A 22 -9.65 -44.62 -23.33
N ALA A 23 -9.39 -44.80 -22.03
CA ALA A 23 -10.01 -43.98 -21.04
C ALA A 23 -9.63 -42.54 -21.42
N SER A 24 -10.62 -41.78 -21.89
CA SER A 24 -10.45 -40.34 -22.03
C SER A 24 -9.98 -39.85 -20.65
N GLN A 25 -8.73 -39.37 -20.59
CA GLN A 25 -8.23 -38.78 -19.39
C GLN A 25 -9.22 -37.67 -19.03
N ALA A 26 -10.04 -37.94 -18.00
CA ALA A 26 -10.79 -36.88 -17.36
C ALA A 26 -9.72 -35.85 -16.91
N ARG A 27 -9.59 -34.77 -17.66
CA ARG A 27 -8.84 -33.61 -17.24
C ARG A 27 -9.57 -33.11 -15.99
N ALA A 28 -8.99 -33.43 -14.84
CA ALA A 28 -9.34 -32.82 -13.57
C ALA A 28 -8.84 -31.36 -13.60
N GLY A 29 -9.46 -30.57 -14.42
CA GLY A 29 -9.33 -29.16 -14.60
C GLY A 29 -10.49 -28.81 -15.49
N ALA A 30 -11.61 -28.39 -14.89
CA ALA A 30 -12.74 -27.90 -15.66
C ALA A 30 -12.22 -26.85 -16.64
N ASP A 31 -12.75 -26.85 -17.87
CA ASP A 31 -12.48 -25.75 -18.79
C ASP A 31 -12.82 -24.45 -18.09
N PRO A 32 -11.93 -23.45 -18.12
CA PRO A 32 -12.16 -22.20 -17.38
C PRO A 32 -13.42 -21.51 -17.90
N PHE A 33 -14.09 -20.79 -17.03
CA PHE A 33 -15.12 -19.87 -17.49
C PHE A 33 -14.50 -18.70 -18.23
N LEU A 34 -15.14 -18.28 -19.30
CA LEU A 34 -14.74 -17.09 -20.04
C LEU A 34 -14.73 -15.86 -19.11
N GLY A 35 -13.60 -15.15 -19.03
CA GLY A 35 -13.42 -14.03 -18.10
C GLY A 35 -12.95 -14.42 -16.69
N GLU A 36 -12.71 -15.71 -16.41
CA GLU A 36 -12.13 -16.17 -15.16
C GLU A 36 -10.72 -15.62 -14.98
N LEU A 37 -10.37 -15.24 -13.74
CA LEU A 37 -9.04 -14.77 -13.38
C LEU A 37 -8.25 -15.86 -12.67
N MET A 38 -7.03 -16.08 -13.11
CA MET A 38 -6.08 -17.02 -12.52
C MET A 38 -4.83 -16.28 -12.06
N LEU A 39 -4.32 -16.66 -10.88
CA LEU A 39 -3.04 -16.20 -10.36
C LEU A 39 -1.98 -17.27 -10.64
N ALA A 40 -0.91 -16.88 -11.36
CA ALA A 40 0.16 -17.79 -11.76
C ALA A 40 1.49 -17.37 -11.12
N GLY A 41 2.25 -18.36 -10.62
CA GLY A 41 3.61 -18.17 -10.11
C GLY A 41 4.70 -18.20 -11.19
N PHE A 42 4.34 -18.45 -12.44
CA PHE A 42 5.23 -18.43 -13.60
C PHE A 42 5.01 -17.15 -14.42
N ASN A 43 5.92 -16.83 -15.33
CA ASN A 43 6.02 -15.52 -15.97
C ASN A 43 5.24 -15.38 -17.30
N PHE A 44 4.36 -16.31 -17.66
CA PHE A 44 3.54 -16.27 -18.88
C PHE A 44 2.10 -16.70 -18.57
N CYS A 45 1.17 -16.38 -19.46
CA CYS A 45 -0.19 -16.90 -19.40
C CYS A 45 -0.33 -18.12 -20.34
N PRO A 46 -0.96 -19.23 -19.88
CA PRO A 46 -1.15 -20.43 -20.70
C PRO A 46 -2.00 -20.15 -21.95
N ARG A 47 -2.01 -21.12 -22.88
CA ARG A 47 -2.88 -21.04 -24.06
C ARG A 47 -4.36 -20.89 -23.63
N GLY A 48 -5.08 -19.99 -24.30
CA GLY A 48 -6.47 -19.65 -23.95
C GLY A 48 -6.61 -18.60 -22.86
N TRP A 49 -5.48 -18.11 -22.31
CA TRP A 49 -5.42 -17.05 -21.31
C TRP A 49 -4.63 -15.86 -21.85
N ALA A 50 -5.05 -14.66 -21.51
CA ALA A 50 -4.33 -13.42 -21.77
C ALA A 50 -3.87 -12.79 -20.46
N GLU A 51 -2.85 -11.94 -20.51
CA GLU A 51 -2.39 -11.20 -19.33
C GLU A 51 -3.40 -10.12 -18.94
N ALA A 52 -3.74 -10.03 -17.67
CA ALA A 52 -4.61 -8.99 -17.12
C ALA A 52 -3.84 -7.67 -16.91
N ASN A 53 -3.44 -7.07 -18.03
CA ASN A 53 -2.57 -5.88 -18.11
C ASN A 53 -3.25 -4.68 -18.78
N GLY A 54 -4.57 -4.71 -18.95
CA GLY A 54 -5.31 -3.62 -19.59
C GLY A 54 -5.25 -3.62 -21.12
N ALA A 55 -4.80 -4.72 -21.75
CA ALA A 55 -4.71 -4.81 -23.21
C ALA A 55 -6.08 -4.61 -23.88
N LEU A 56 -6.08 -3.88 -24.99
CA LEU A 56 -7.26 -3.73 -25.84
C LEU A 56 -7.41 -4.93 -26.77
N LEU A 57 -8.60 -5.54 -26.76
CA LEU A 57 -8.95 -6.64 -27.64
C LEU A 57 -10.00 -6.21 -28.66
N PRO A 58 -9.93 -6.71 -29.90
CA PRO A 58 -10.95 -6.44 -30.89
C PRO A 58 -12.24 -7.23 -30.55
N ILE A 59 -13.38 -6.52 -30.60
CA ILE A 59 -14.70 -7.12 -30.31
C ILE A 59 -15.04 -8.22 -31.34
N SER A 60 -14.67 -8.01 -32.59
CA SER A 60 -15.01 -8.94 -33.69
C SER A 60 -14.53 -10.38 -33.47
N SER A 61 -13.39 -10.56 -32.82
CA SER A 61 -12.81 -11.87 -32.49
C SER A 61 -13.07 -12.34 -31.06
N ASN A 62 -13.69 -11.50 -30.20
CA ASN A 62 -13.89 -11.77 -28.77
C ASN A 62 -15.31 -11.38 -28.31
N THR A 63 -16.32 -11.60 -29.16
CA THR A 63 -17.71 -11.15 -28.90
C THR A 63 -18.30 -11.72 -27.63
N ALA A 64 -18.03 -12.99 -27.32
CA ALA A 64 -18.51 -13.64 -26.11
C ALA A 64 -17.90 -13.02 -24.86
N LEU A 65 -16.59 -12.75 -24.85
CA LEU A 65 -15.90 -12.09 -23.74
C LEU A 65 -16.37 -10.64 -23.59
N PHE A 66 -16.57 -9.92 -24.70
CA PHE A 66 -17.13 -8.57 -24.69
C PHE A 66 -18.55 -8.52 -24.09
N SER A 67 -19.38 -9.52 -24.34
CA SER A 67 -20.72 -9.58 -23.75
C SER A 67 -20.71 -9.71 -22.22
N LEU A 68 -19.60 -10.21 -21.64
CA LEU A 68 -19.42 -10.33 -20.20
C LEU A 68 -18.74 -9.10 -19.58
N LEU A 69 -17.71 -8.58 -20.23
CA LEU A 69 -16.88 -7.50 -19.68
C LEU A 69 -17.36 -6.10 -20.11
N GLY A 70 -17.99 -6.00 -21.28
CA GLY A 70 -18.37 -4.69 -21.83
C GLY A 70 -17.17 -3.74 -21.90
N THR A 71 -17.37 -2.50 -21.53
CA THR A 71 -16.36 -1.43 -21.46
C THR A 71 -15.94 -1.10 -20.03
N MET A 72 -16.21 -1.99 -19.04
CA MET A 72 -15.93 -1.74 -17.63
C MET A 72 -14.46 -1.43 -17.35
N TYR A 73 -13.56 -1.98 -18.12
CA TYR A 73 -12.11 -1.79 -17.97
C TYR A 73 -11.52 -0.82 -19.01
N GLY A 74 -12.33 -0.34 -19.97
CA GLY A 74 -11.96 0.58 -21.03
C GLY A 74 -12.26 0.07 -22.44
N GLY A 75 -11.73 0.74 -23.44
CA GLY A 75 -12.03 0.52 -24.85
C GLY A 75 -13.12 1.45 -25.36
N ASP A 76 -13.36 1.44 -26.67
CA ASP A 76 -14.36 2.32 -27.34
C ASP A 76 -15.78 1.68 -27.37
N GLY A 77 -15.91 0.40 -27.02
CA GLY A 77 -17.18 -0.34 -27.03
C GLY A 77 -17.78 -0.54 -28.42
N ARG A 78 -17.07 -0.16 -29.47
CA ARG A 78 -17.51 -0.30 -30.88
C ARG A 78 -16.60 -1.26 -31.66
N THR A 79 -15.30 -1.10 -31.52
CA THR A 79 -14.29 -1.93 -32.18
C THR A 79 -13.42 -2.68 -31.18
N THR A 80 -13.20 -2.09 -30.01
CA THR A 80 -12.31 -2.61 -28.96
C THR A 80 -12.93 -2.52 -27.57
N PHE A 81 -12.47 -3.39 -26.69
CA PHE A 81 -12.70 -3.34 -25.24
C PHE A 81 -11.40 -3.70 -24.52
N ALA A 82 -11.24 -3.26 -23.26
CA ALA A 82 -10.05 -3.53 -22.48
C ALA A 82 -10.24 -4.72 -21.54
N LEU A 83 -9.16 -5.45 -21.31
CA LEU A 83 -9.02 -6.39 -20.21
C LEU A 83 -8.76 -5.64 -18.89
N PRO A 84 -9.05 -6.24 -17.72
CA PRO A 84 -8.66 -5.67 -16.44
C PRO A 84 -7.14 -5.47 -16.37
N ASP A 85 -6.70 -4.37 -15.71
CA ASP A 85 -5.29 -4.12 -15.41
C ASP A 85 -5.05 -4.32 -13.92
N LEU A 86 -4.45 -5.47 -13.58
CA LEU A 86 -4.13 -5.85 -12.20
C LEU A 86 -2.66 -5.63 -11.83
N ARG A 87 -1.87 -5.00 -12.72
CA ARG A 87 -0.46 -4.70 -12.43
C ARG A 87 -0.35 -3.70 -11.28
N GLY A 88 0.38 -4.09 -10.21
CA GLY A 88 0.53 -3.27 -9.01
C GLY A 88 -0.77 -3.04 -8.22
N ARG A 89 -1.79 -3.90 -8.41
CA ARG A 89 -3.10 -3.79 -7.77
C ARG A 89 -3.48 -5.09 -7.06
N VAL A 90 -4.22 -4.94 -5.98
CA VAL A 90 -4.86 -6.05 -5.27
C VAL A 90 -6.31 -6.15 -5.76
N ALA A 91 -6.77 -7.37 -6.06
CA ALA A 91 -8.18 -7.61 -6.36
C ALA A 91 -9.00 -7.50 -5.07
N ILE A 92 -10.06 -6.70 -5.11
CA ILE A 92 -10.98 -6.50 -4.00
C ILE A 92 -12.40 -6.84 -4.43
N GLY A 93 -13.27 -7.19 -3.46
CA GLY A 93 -14.68 -7.50 -3.74
C GLY A 93 -15.46 -6.25 -4.13
N ALA A 94 -16.13 -6.30 -5.30
CA ALA A 94 -17.10 -5.29 -5.68
C ALA A 94 -18.44 -5.50 -4.94
N GLY A 95 -19.17 -4.42 -4.68
CA GLY A 95 -20.47 -4.44 -4.02
C GLY A 95 -20.57 -3.46 -2.86
N THR A 96 -21.69 -3.55 -2.12
CA THR A 96 -21.95 -2.73 -0.94
C THR A 96 -22.10 -3.63 0.28
N GLY A 97 -21.28 -3.41 1.29
CA GLY A 97 -21.38 -4.10 2.58
C GLY A 97 -21.83 -3.15 3.71
N PRO A 98 -22.36 -3.67 4.81
CA PRO A 98 -22.72 -2.84 5.97
C PRO A 98 -21.50 -2.06 6.49
N GLY A 99 -21.60 -0.73 6.56
CA GLY A 99 -20.54 0.14 7.03
C GLY A 99 -19.35 0.30 6.07
N LEU A 100 -19.41 -0.28 4.87
CA LEU A 100 -18.38 -0.14 3.83
C LEU A 100 -18.84 0.81 2.73
N GLN A 101 -17.88 1.45 2.09
CA GLN A 101 -18.16 2.21 0.87
C GLN A 101 -18.51 1.26 -0.28
N PRO A 102 -19.52 1.60 -1.11
CA PRO A 102 -19.84 0.81 -2.29
C PRO A 102 -18.67 0.84 -3.27
N ILE A 103 -18.32 -0.33 -3.79
CA ILE A 103 -17.27 -0.49 -4.81
C ILE A 103 -17.91 -1.04 -6.08
N THR A 104 -17.74 -0.32 -7.17
CA THR A 104 -18.25 -0.72 -8.48
C THR A 104 -17.24 -1.64 -9.18
N GLN A 105 -17.72 -2.66 -9.89
CA GLN A 105 -16.83 -3.53 -10.66
C GLN A 105 -16.07 -2.72 -11.72
N GLY A 106 -14.75 -2.93 -11.79
CA GLY A 106 -13.86 -2.16 -12.68
C GLY A 106 -13.32 -0.86 -12.07
N GLU A 107 -13.82 -0.47 -10.91
CA GLU A 107 -13.35 0.73 -10.21
C GLU A 107 -11.90 0.59 -9.75
N ARG A 108 -11.14 1.67 -9.89
CA ARG A 108 -9.73 1.75 -9.47
C ARG A 108 -9.63 2.57 -8.21
N LEU A 109 -9.20 1.94 -7.13
CA LEU A 109 -9.07 2.56 -5.82
C LEU A 109 -7.61 2.56 -5.35
N GLY A 110 -7.34 3.46 -4.39
CA GLY A 110 -6.03 3.58 -3.78
C GLY A 110 -4.98 4.25 -4.67
N GLN A 111 -3.83 4.51 -4.07
CA GLN A 111 -2.67 5.11 -4.72
C GLN A 111 -1.39 4.41 -4.25
N PRO A 112 -0.40 4.24 -5.15
CA PRO A 112 0.86 3.57 -4.81
C PRO A 112 1.72 4.37 -3.83
N THR A 113 1.58 5.70 -3.84
CA THR A 113 2.29 6.60 -2.94
C THR A 113 1.32 7.54 -2.26
N THR A 114 1.64 7.97 -1.05
CA THR A 114 0.90 9.00 -0.31
C THR A 114 1.85 10.08 0.18
N THR A 115 1.39 11.33 0.15
CA THR A 115 2.12 12.47 0.72
C THR A 115 1.33 13.00 1.91
N GLN A 116 1.98 13.07 3.07
CA GLN A 116 1.37 13.72 4.22
C GLN A 116 1.35 15.23 4.04
N THR A 117 0.18 15.81 4.22
CA THR A 117 -0.03 17.25 4.25
C THR A 117 -0.52 17.67 5.63
N ILE A 118 -0.47 18.97 5.93
CA ILE A 118 -1.02 19.49 7.19
C ILE A 118 -2.50 19.11 7.36
N ALA A 119 -3.27 19.04 6.28
CA ALA A 119 -4.68 18.68 6.31
C ALA A 119 -4.94 17.18 6.58
N THR A 120 -3.98 16.31 6.24
CA THR A 120 -4.10 14.84 6.41
C THR A 120 -3.39 14.32 7.65
N MET A 121 -2.60 15.17 8.31
CA MET A 121 -1.89 14.82 9.53
C MET A 121 -2.82 14.96 10.74
N ALA A 122 -2.77 13.98 11.65
CA ALA A 122 -3.53 14.07 12.89
C ALA A 122 -3.08 15.30 13.71
N PRO A 123 -4.00 16.03 14.37
CA PRO A 123 -3.63 17.12 15.26
C PRO A 123 -2.62 16.66 16.31
N HIS A 124 -1.51 17.33 16.38
CA HIS A 124 -0.45 17.05 17.37
C HIS A 124 0.21 18.35 17.80
N THR A 125 0.91 18.35 18.97
CA THR A 125 1.63 19.49 19.54
C THR A 125 3.06 19.08 19.86
N HIS A 126 3.99 20.02 19.69
CA HIS A 126 5.36 19.87 20.15
C HIS A 126 5.54 20.72 21.39
N MET A 127 6.01 20.13 22.47
CA MET A 127 6.45 20.86 23.66
C MET A 127 7.90 21.25 23.49
N ALA A 128 8.18 22.53 23.59
CA ALA A 128 9.53 23.04 23.67
C ALA A 128 9.74 23.64 25.04
N THR A 129 10.76 23.17 25.74
CA THR A 129 11.16 23.72 27.06
C THR A 129 12.40 24.55 26.86
N SER A 130 12.31 25.83 27.22
CA SER A 130 13.45 26.73 27.22
C SER A 130 13.69 27.21 28.65
N ASN A 131 14.89 27.00 29.16
CA ASN A 131 15.31 27.52 30.43
C ASN A 131 16.24 28.72 30.18
N ALA A 132 15.87 29.88 30.71
CA ALA A 132 16.72 31.04 30.70
C ALA A 132 16.83 31.56 32.12
N SER A 133 18.04 31.84 32.54
CA SER A 133 18.31 32.51 33.78
C SER A 133 19.04 33.82 33.48
N THR A 134 18.60 34.90 34.10
CA THR A 134 19.25 36.19 34.01
C THR A 134 19.67 36.60 35.40
N SER A 135 20.94 36.93 35.56
CA SER A 135 21.48 37.53 36.78
C SER A 135 22.02 38.91 36.45
N ILE A 136 21.67 39.90 37.27
CA ILE A 136 22.27 41.23 37.19
C ILE A 136 23.36 41.29 38.25
N HIS A 137 24.58 41.45 37.78
CA HIS A 137 25.75 41.64 38.66
C HIS A 137 25.88 43.10 39.01
N VAL A 138 26.09 43.38 40.29
CA VAL A 138 26.21 44.73 40.85
C VAL A 138 27.43 44.77 41.74
N SER A 139 27.97 45.96 41.92
CA SER A 139 29.07 46.19 42.88
C SER A 139 28.54 46.66 44.27
N SER A 140 29.06 46.11 45.34
CA SER A 140 28.75 46.56 46.67
C SER A 140 29.41 47.91 47.01
N ASP A 141 30.33 48.38 46.15
CA ASP A 141 30.97 49.65 46.29
C ASP A 141 30.07 50.84 45.97
N ASP A 142 30.38 52.01 46.57
CA ASP A 142 29.64 53.22 46.29
C ASP A 142 29.74 53.65 44.84
N ALA A 143 28.61 54.07 44.29
CA ALA A 143 28.52 54.58 42.92
C ALA A 143 29.19 55.99 42.88
N THR A 144 30.06 56.14 41.88
CA THR A 144 30.87 57.38 41.75
C THR A 144 30.65 58.11 40.44
N ILE A 145 29.98 57.48 39.50
CA ILE A 145 29.76 58.00 38.13
C ILE A 145 28.28 57.93 37.71
N GLN A 146 27.86 58.84 36.86
CA GLN A 146 26.50 58.92 36.35
C GLN A 146 26.33 58.28 34.95
N ASP A 147 27.43 58.08 34.26
CA ASP A 147 27.42 57.49 32.91
C ASP A 147 27.53 55.95 32.99
N PRO A 148 26.60 55.20 32.40
CA PRO A 148 26.63 53.74 32.39
C PRO A 148 27.69 53.15 31.46
N GLY A 149 28.40 53.93 30.63
CA GLY A 149 29.40 53.44 29.68
C GLY A 149 30.59 52.80 30.40
N ASN A 150 30.79 51.47 30.16
CA ASN A 150 31.82 50.66 30.80
C ASN A 150 31.79 50.64 32.35
N ALA A 151 30.59 50.74 32.91
CA ALA A 151 30.38 50.80 34.37
C ALA A 151 29.29 49.80 34.81
N PHE A 152 29.28 49.48 36.10
CA PHE A 152 28.33 48.57 36.74
C PHE A 152 27.46 49.35 37.74
N LEU A 153 26.30 48.79 38.05
CA LEU A 153 25.43 49.38 39.07
C LEU A 153 26.12 49.33 40.46
N GLY A 154 26.12 50.44 41.17
CA GLY A 154 26.64 50.57 42.51
C GLY A 154 25.53 50.81 43.53
N THR A 155 25.94 51.00 44.84
CA THR A 155 25.00 50.97 45.98
C THR A 155 24.41 52.29 46.38
N THR A 156 24.69 53.43 45.74
CA THR A 156 24.15 54.70 46.16
C THR A 156 22.97 55.19 45.34
N SER A 157 22.24 56.15 45.90
CA SER A 157 21.07 56.75 45.27
C SER A 157 21.41 57.74 44.15
N THR A 158 22.60 58.33 44.14
CA THR A 158 23.09 59.28 43.11
C THR A 158 24.60 59.51 43.34
N PRO A 159 25.44 59.22 42.37
CA PRO A 159 25.28 58.55 41.08
C PRO A 159 24.99 57.04 41.18
N ASN A 160 24.72 56.35 40.07
CA ASN A 160 24.25 54.98 40.13
C ASN A 160 25.29 53.94 39.65
N TYR A 161 26.44 54.35 39.16
CA TYR A 161 27.43 53.48 38.53
C TYR A 161 28.82 53.60 39.16
N THR A 162 29.56 52.52 39.10
CA THR A 162 30.96 52.43 39.51
C THR A 162 31.79 51.68 38.49
N THR A 163 33.12 51.96 38.48
CA THR A 163 34.06 51.19 37.64
C THR A 163 34.60 49.94 38.35
N THR A 164 34.23 49.73 39.60
CA THR A 164 34.63 48.55 40.38
C THR A 164 33.91 47.36 39.90
N GLN A 165 34.58 46.24 39.74
CA GLN A 165 33.97 44.97 39.24
C GLN A 165 32.86 44.49 40.18
N PRO A 166 31.82 43.90 39.65
CA PRO A 166 30.71 43.37 40.45
C PRO A 166 31.15 42.21 41.33
N ASP A 167 30.74 42.24 42.57
CA ASP A 167 30.98 41.24 43.61
C ASP A 167 29.68 40.63 44.16
N GLU A 168 28.56 41.23 43.84
CA GLU A 168 27.23 40.82 44.28
C GLU A 168 26.28 40.54 43.08
N VAL A 169 25.20 39.84 43.36
CA VAL A 169 24.10 39.58 42.38
C VAL A 169 22.80 40.11 42.97
N MET A 170 22.05 40.84 42.17
CA MET A 170 20.74 41.31 42.58
C MET A 170 19.78 40.18 42.93
N ALA A 171 18.86 40.44 43.84
CA ALA A 171 17.85 39.45 44.24
C ALA A 171 17.09 38.87 43.08
N ASN A 172 16.65 37.61 43.21
CA ASN A 172 15.83 36.95 42.23
C ASN A 172 14.58 37.77 41.92
N GLY A 173 14.30 37.96 40.63
CA GLY A 173 13.19 38.79 40.17
C GLY A 173 13.54 40.26 39.87
N ALA A 174 14.78 40.67 40.09
CA ALA A 174 15.26 42.02 39.71
C ALA A 174 15.29 42.25 38.21
N ALA A 175 15.32 41.17 37.42
CA ALA A 175 15.18 41.22 35.97
C ALA A 175 14.18 40.18 35.48
N THR A 176 13.41 40.53 34.46
CA THR A 176 12.52 39.64 33.74
C THR A 176 13.14 39.30 32.38
N THR A 177 13.26 38.02 32.08
CA THR A 177 13.75 37.56 30.79
C THR A 177 12.59 37.01 29.99
N GLY A 178 12.29 37.60 28.85
CA GLY A 178 11.35 37.06 27.88
C GLY A 178 12.08 36.06 26.97
N VAL A 179 11.63 34.81 26.97
CA VAL A 179 12.19 33.78 26.07
C VAL A 179 11.13 33.44 25.02
N THR A 180 11.46 33.65 23.75
CA THR A 180 10.64 33.20 22.64
C THR A 180 11.29 31.98 22.03
N THR A 181 10.58 30.84 22.09
CA THR A 181 11.01 29.60 21.45
C THR A 181 10.23 29.37 20.17
N THR A 182 10.93 29.28 19.06
CA THR A 182 10.33 28.94 17.77
C THR A 182 10.64 27.50 17.44
N VAL A 183 9.60 26.69 17.32
CA VAL A 183 9.70 25.32 16.80
C VAL A 183 9.54 25.38 15.29
N LEU A 184 10.59 25.09 14.56
CA LEU A 184 10.56 25.06 13.10
C LEU A 184 9.88 23.79 12.62
N SER A 185 9.21 23.87 11.47
CA SER A 185 8.64 22.71 10.79
C SER A 185 9.77 21.75 10.37
N THR A 186 9.57 20.46 10.64
CA THR A 186 10.51 19.40 10.25
C THR A 186 9.80 18.47 9.25
N GLY A 187 10.53 18.03 8.23
CA GLY A 187 10.06 17.14 7.20
C GLY A 187 10.15 17.76 5.80
N GLN A 188 10.25 16.91 4.80
CA GLN A 188 10.44 17.33 3.41
C GLN A 188 9.17 17.19 2.57
N GLY A 189 8.09 16.63 3.11
CA GLY A 189 6.84 16.39 2.36
C GLY A 189 7.01 15.44 1.18
N LEU A 190 7.99 14.53 1.25
CA LEU A 190 8.24 13.56 0.19
C LEU A 190 7.14 12.50 0.15
N PRO A 191 6.78 12.01 -1.06
CA PRO A 191 5.89 10.88 -1.19
C PRO A 191 6.44 9.65 -0.47
N GLN A 192 5.57 8.96 0.27
CA GLN A 192 5.87 7.71 0.95
C GLN A 192 5.21 6.56 0.21
N GLU A 193 5.88 5.45 0.10
CA GLU A 193 5.34 4.19 -0.42
C GLU A 193 4.13 3.76 0.41
N ASN A 194 3.01 3.49 -0.28
CA ASN A 194 1.76 3.04 0.33
C ASN A 194 1.47 1.55 0.05
N HIS A 195 2.44 0.84 -0.51
CA HIS A 195 2.31 -0.59 -0.74
C HIS A 195 2.60 -1.35 0.55
N GLN A 196 1.66 -2.22 0.94
CA GLN A 196 1.96 -3.25 1.93
C GLN A 196 2.96 -4.27 1.36
N PRO A 197 3.72 -5.00 2.20
CA PRO A 197 4.59 -6.06 1.72
C PRO A 197 3.83 -7.01 0.80
N SER A 198 4.26 -7.13 -0.45
CA SER A 198 3.55 -7.85 -1.50
C SER A 198 4.53 -8.64 -2.36
N LEU A 199 4.07 -9.79 -2.87
CA LEU A 199 4.80 -10.61 -3.82
C LEU A 199 4.17 -10.46 -5.20
N GLY A 200 4.96 -10.08 -6.20
CA GLY A 200 4.51 -9.97 -7.58
C GLY A 200 4.25 -11.35 -8.20
N LEU A 201 3.00 -11.59 -8.58
CA LEU A 201 2.57 -12.76 -9.33
C LEU A 201 1.85 -12.31 -10.60
N LYS A 202 1.70 -13.22 -11.56
CA LYS A 202 1.04 -12.91 -12.83
C LYS A 202 -0.45 -13.19 -12.76
N TYR A 203 -1.27 -12.20 -13.08
CA TYR A 203 -2.70 -12.38 -13.27
C TYR A 203 -3.00 -12.66 -14.74
N CYS A 204 -3.72 -13.75 -15.00
CA CYS A 204 -4.19 -14.13 -16.34
C CYS A 204 -5.72 -14.19 -16.34
N ILE A 205 -6.32 -13.80 -17.48
CA ILE A 205 -7.76 -13.87 -17.71
C ILE A 205 -8.05 -14.85 -18.86
N ALA A 206 -9.04 -15.72 -18.68
CA ALA A 206 -9.44 -16.67 -19.70
C ALA A 206 -10.13 -15.93 -20.86
N VAL A 207 -9.55 -16.01 -22.05
CA VAL A 207 -10.11 -15.48 -23.30
C VAL A 207 -10.76 -16.59 -24.15
N VAL A 208 -10.54 -17.84 -23.77
CA VAL A 208 -11.19 -19.04 -24.31
C VAL A 208 -11.68 -19.86 -23.11
N GLY A 209 -12.93 -20.28 -23.14
CA GLY A 209 -13.54 -21.05 -22.06
C GLY A 209 -15.04 -21.19 -22.20
N LEU A 210 -15.69 -21.74 -21.19
CA LEU A 210 -17.14 -21.91 -21.14
C LEU A 210 -17.83 -20.57 -20.88
N TYR A 211 -18.91 -20.29 -21.59
CA TYR A 211 -19.73 -19.11 -21.33
C TYR A 211 -20.52 -19.31 -20.02
N PRO A 212 -20.34 -18.45 -18.98
CA PRO A 212 -21.06 -18.58 -17.72
C PRO A 212 -22.56 -18.28 -17.94
N SER A 213 -23.41 -19.19 -17.49
CA SER A 213 -24.86 -18.93 -17.44
C SER A 213 -25.22 -18.11 -16.21
N ARG A 214 -26.12 -17.16 -16.35
CA ARG A 214 -26.76 -16.50 -15.21
C ARG A 214 -27.93 -17.35 -14.73
N SER A 215 -27.91 -17.73 -13.48
CA SER A 215 -29.05 -18.39 -12.81
C SER A 215 -30.07 -17.34 -12.34
#